data_57e8a1e7e81b4239c86d3f9732ce6614
#
_entry.id   57e8a1e7e81b4239c86d3f9732ce6614
#
_cell.length_a   1.000
_cell.length_b   1.000
_cell.length_c   1.000
_cell.angle_alpha   90.00
_cell.angle_beta   90.00
_cell.angle_gamma   90.00
#
_symmetry.space_group_name_H-M   'P 1'
#
loop_
_entity.id
_entity.type
_entity.pdbx_description
1 polymer ?
#
loop_
_entity_poly.entity_id
_entity_poly.type
_entity_poly.pdbx_seq_one_letter_code
_entity_poly.pdbx_strand_id
1 'polypeptide(L)'
;MANGVSEMRLDWGSVRTRDGVKPDAAVLDVFVTSEDIDTVYDAYCRIEHAAFYNRDLEEAALPLTSALIEMVCSGRCTHWGLHWVTDALYEISLGQTAPWEAEAGGTGVADRCRSIIRDNLPRLYQTAGSITDDYTLASLVSITGVTDPDENRWNTFTQKLLDHDPGPDTAREIEDTRAWRTRNGGPAYEGCSWD
;
A
#
# COMPACT_ATOMS: atom_id res chain seq x y z
N MET A 1 4.10 29.04 1.92
CA MET A 1 2.76 28.59 2.37
C MET A 1 2.90 27.13 2.72
N ALA A 2 3.21 26.86 4.00
CA ALA A 2 3.40 25.51 4.53
C ALA A 2 2.06 25.08 5.15
N ASN A 3 1.14 24.60 4.31
CA ASN A 3 -0.07 23.94 4.74
C ASN A 3 -0.03 22.53 4.20
N GLY A 4 0.38 21.55 5.10
CA GLY A 4 -0.35 20.56 4.87
C GLY A 4 -0.28 19.11 5.14
N VAL A 5 0.74 18.48 5.59
CA VAL A 5 0.62 17.10 6.11
C VAL A 5 0.16 17.11 7.58
N SER A 6 0.33 18.24 8.26
CA SER A 6 -0.06 18.45 9.67
C SER A 6 -1.56 18.31 9.96
N GLU A 7 -2.42 18.16 8.93
CA GLU A 7 -3.87 17.94 9.13
C GLU A 7 -4.28 16.46 9.08
N MET A 8 -3.40 15.57 8.61
CA MET A 8 -3.63 14.12 8.74
C MET A 8 -3.25 13.67 10.15
N ARG A 9 -4.05 14.08 11.14
CA ARG A 9 -3.96 13.53 12.49
C ARG A 9 -4.48 12.11 12.48
N LEU A 10 -3.58 11.18 12.15
CA LEU A 10 -3.85 9.78 12.42
C LEU A 10 -4.02 9.61 13.92
N ASP A 11 -5.19 9.21 14.34
CA ASP A 11 -5.44 8.90 15.76
C ASP A 11 -4.85 7.52 16.10
N TRP A 12 -3.54 7.52 16.31
CA TRP A 12 -2.83 6.35 16.81
C TRP A 12 -3.19 6.04 18.27
N GLY A 13 -3.92 6.97 18.95
CA GLY A 13 -4.22 6.87 20.37
C GLY A 13 -5.06 5.65 20.75
N SER A 14 -5.96 5.25 19.84
CA SER A 14 -6.93 4.17 20.07
C SER A 14 -6.55 2.82 19.49
N VAL A 15 -5.53 2.75 18.59
CA VAL A 15 -5.15 1.50 17.96
C VAL A 15 -4.24 0.65 18.84
N ARG A 16 -4.40 -0.67 18.73
CA ARG A 16 -3.54 -1.66 19.38
C ARG A 16 -2.31 -1.92 18.51
N THR A 17 -1.18 -2.14 19.15
CA THR A 17 0.04 -2.63 18.54
C THR A 17 0.65 -3.66 19.47
N ARG A 18 1.31 -4.66 18.90
CA ARG A 18 1.88 -5.80 19.64
C ARG A 18 2.75 -5.38 20.83
N ASP A 19 3.63 -4.42 20.59
CA ASP A 19 4.61 -3.97 21.59
C ASP A 19 4.23 -2.64 22.27
N GLY A 20 3.02 -2.13 22.03
CA GLY A 20 2.57 -0.82 22.51
C GLY A 20 3.29 0.36 21.83
N VAL A 21 4.16 0.08 20.86
CA VAL A 21 4.88 1.08 20.08
C VAL A 21 3.95 1.60 18.99
N LYS A 22 3.60 2.87 19.06
CA LYS A 22 2.75 3.53 18.06
C LYS A 22 3.60 4.26 17.05
N PRO A 23 3.25 4.23 15.76
CA PRO A 23 3.92 5.06 14.78
C PRO A 23 3.79 6.53 15.20
N ASP A 24 4.90 7.26 15.17
CA ASP A 24 4.87 8.71 15.33
C ASP A 24 4.35 9.33 14.03
N ALA A 25 3.37 10.23 14.10
CA ALA A 25 2.89 10.96 12.93
C ALA A 25 4.03 11.68 12.17
N ALA A 26 5.08 12.12 12.89
CA ALA A 26 6.26 12.74 12.30
C ALA A 26 7.04 11.78 11.37
N VAL A 27 6.89 10.47 11.52
CA VAL A 27 7.54 9.51 10.61
C VAL A 27 7.01 9.63 9.18
N LEU A 28 5.73 9.97 9.02
CA LEU A 28 5.13 10.15 7.70
C LEU A 28 5.60 11.44 6.99
N ASP A 29 5.99 12.46 7.75
CA ASP A 29 6.53 13.70 7.18
C ASP A 29 7.88 13.46 6.47
N VAL A 30 8.63 12.43 6.87
CA VAL A 30 9.89 12.04 6.24
C VAL A 30 9.69 11.70 4.75
N PHE A 31 8.63 10.98 4.40
CA PHE A 31 8.33 10.61 3.00
C PHE A 31 8.02 11.81 2.08
N VAL A 32 7.70 12.95 2.67
CA VAL A 32 7.36 14.19 1.94
C VAL A 32 8.52 15.19 1.92
N THR A 33 9.45 15.06 2.87
CA THR A 33 10.49 16.10 3.08
C THR A 33 11.91 15.62 2.84
N SER A 34 12.19 14.32 2.96
CA SER A 34 13.55 13.79 2.82
C SER A 34 13.83 13.26 1.41
N GLU A 35 14.95 13.70 0.83
CA GLU A 35 15.51 13.14 -0.41
C GLU A 35 16.61 12.09 -0.13
N ASP A 36 16.95 11.87 1.15
CA ASP A 36 17.94 10.89 1.56
C ASP A 36 17.33 9.51 1.69
N ILE A 37 17.80 8.55 0.88
CA ILE A 37 17.24 7.20 0.80
C ILE A 37 17.32 6.46 2.14
N ASP A 38 18.42 6.60 2.88
CA ASP A 38 18.61 5.89 4.15
C ASP A 38 17.65 6.41 5.21
N THR A 39 17.45 7.74 5.26
CA THR A 39 16.47 8.38 6.16
C THR A 39 15.04 7.93 5.84
N VAL A 40 14.69 7.83 4.56
CA VAL A 40 13.36 7.40 4.13
C VAL A 40 13.15 5.91 4.40
N TYR A 41 14.18 5.08 4.18
CA TYR A 41 14.14 3.66 4.51
C TYR A 41 13.99 3.40 6.02
N ASP A 42 14.71 4.15 6.86
CA ASP A 42 14.53 4.08 8.33
C ASP A 42 13.09 4.42 8.74
N ALA A 43 12.46 5.39 8.09
CA ALA A 43 11.05 5.72 8.32
C ALA A 43 10.12 4.57 7.89
N TYR A 44 10.40 3.95 6.74
CA TYR A 44 9.68 2.75 6.28
C TYR A 44 9.77 1.61 7.31
N CYS A 45 10.97 1.24 7.77
CA CYS A 45 11.17 0.20 8.76
C CYS A 45 10.38 0.47 10.06
N ARG A 46 10.25 1.73 10.46
CA ARG A 46 9.48 2.10 11.65
C ARG A 46 7.98 1.89 11.47
N ILE A 47 7.40 2.21 10.31
CA ILE A 47 5.99 1.96 10.04
C ILE A 47 5.72 0.46 9.80
N GLU A 48 6.62 -0.24 9.13
CA GLU A 48 6.56 -1.69 8.94
C GLU A 48 6.48 -2.41 10.29
N HIS A 49 7.44 -2.14 11.18
CA HIS A 49 7.50 -2.77 12.50
C HIS A 49 6.25 -2.50 13.35
N ALA A 50 5.62 -1.35 13.18
CA ALA A 50 4.47 -0.94 13.97
C ALA A 50 3.12 -1.41 13.42
N ALA A 51 3.03 -1.82 12.14
CA ALA A 51 1.73 -2.02 11.52
C ALA A 51 1.59 -3.28 10.65
N PHE A 52 2.69 -3.78 10.02
CA PHE A 52 2.59 -4.87 9.03
C PHE A 52 3.85 -5.75 8.93
N TYR A 53 4.53 -5.96 10.06
CA TYR A 53 5.79 -6.72 10.08
C TYR A 53 5.63 -8.12 9.49
N ASN A 54 6.44 -8.46 8.48
CA ASN A 54 6.34 -9.70 7.70
C ASN A 54 4.94 -9.96 7.12
N ARG A 55 4.22 -8.92 6.72
CA ARG A 55 2.82 -8.99 6.25
C ARG A 55 1.80 -9.41 7.31
N ASP A 56 2.19 -9.48 8.56
CA ASP A 56 1.27 -9.66 9.69
C ASP A 56 0.67 -8.30 10.06
N LEU A 57 -0.58 -8.06 9.62
CA LEU A 57 -1.25 -6.78 9.79
C LEU A 57 -1.83 -6.63 11.19
N GLU A 58 -1.45 -5.55 11.85
CA GLU A 58 -1.98 -5.10 13.12
C GLU A 58 -3.07 -4.04 12.93
N GLU A 59 -3.84 -3.72 13.97
CA GLU A 59 -4.89 -2.70 13.89
C GLU A 59 -4.35 -1.33 13.43
N ALA A 60 -3.09 -1.04 13.71
CA ALA A 60 -2.39 0.15 13.24
C ALA A 60 -2.29 0.25 11.70
N ALA A 61 -2.37 -0.87 10.99
CA ALA A 61 -2.38 -0.87 9.52
C ALA A 61 -3.61 -0.16 8.93
N LEU A 62 -4.73 -0.11 9.64
CA LEU A 62 -5.96 0.51 9.12
C LEU A 62 -5.81 2.03 8.88
N PRO A 63 -5.51 2.86 9.90
CA PRO A 63 -5.28 4.28 9.68
C PRO A 63 -4.05 4.53 8.79
N LEU A 64 -3.01 3.68 8.88
CA LEU A 64 -1.84 3.79 8.03
C LEU A 64 -2.20 3.61 6.56
N THR A 65 -3.00 2.60 6.20
CA THR A 65 -3.45 2.38 4.81
C THR A 65 -4.08 3.63 4.22
N SER A 66 -4.97 4.28 4.98
CA SER A 66 -5.63 5.52 4.54
C SER A 66 -4.63 6.65 4.30
N ALA A 67 -3.65 6.81 5.20
CA ALA A 67 -2.61 7.83 5.09
C ALA A 67 -1.71 7.60 3.87
N LEU A 68 -1.24 6.36 3.68
CA LEU A 68 -0.38 6.00 2.55
C LEU A 68 -1.09 6.27 1.21
N ILE A 69 -2.38 5.95 1.08
CA ILE A 69 -3.18 6.26 -0.11
C ILE A 69 -3.23 7.77 -0.35
N GLU A 70 -3.49 8.58 0.69
CA GLU A 70 -3.47 10.04 0.56
C GLU A 70 -2.10 10.55 0.12
N MET A 71 -1.02 9.98 0.63
CA MET A 71 0.34 10.36 0.26
C MET A 71 0.63 10.03 -1.21
N VAL A 72 0.32 8.80 -1.66
CA VAL A 72 0.46 8.37 -3.07
C VAL A 72 -0.35 9.30 -3.99
N CYS A 73 -1.61 9.56 -3.65
CA CYS A 73 -2.52 10.33 -4.51
C CYS A 73 -2.30 11.85 -4.46
N SER A 74 -1.58 12.36 -3.46
CA SER A 74 -1.34 13.81 -3.33
C SER A 74 -0.26 14.34 -4.26
N GLY A 75 0.63 13.48 -4.76
CA GLY A 75 1.80 13.85 -5.55
C GLY A 75 2.83 14.68 -4.76
N ARG A 76 2.82 14.62 -3.43
CA ARG A 76 3.72 15.43 -2.56
C ARG A 76 4.92 14.67 -2.05
N CYS A 77 4.94 13.35 -2.18
CA CYS A 77 6.09 12.55 -1.77
C CYS A 77 7.34 12.92 -2.58
N THR A 78 8.49 12.88 -1.93
CA THR A 78 9.77 12.86 -2.64
C THR A 78 9.87 11.58 -3.49
N HIS A 79 10.87 11.48 -4.35
CA HIS A 79 11.07 10.27 -5.17
C HIS A 79 11.15 9.01 -4.29
N TRP A 80 12.07 8.99 -3.32
CA TRP A 80 12.21 7.87 -2.40
C TRP A 80 11.03 7.70 -1.46
N GLY A 81 10.38 8.81 -1.07
CA GLY A 81 9.16 8.77 -0.29
C GLY A 81 8.03 8.06 -1.01
N LEU A 82 7.80 8.35 -2.29
CA LEU A 82 6.77 7.69 -3.09
C LEU A 82 7.06 6.19 -3.26
N HIS A 83 8.33 5.84 -3.53
CA HIS A 83 8.80 4.46 -3.63
C HIS A 83 8.41 3.65 -2.38
N TRP A 84 8.85 4.09 -1.19
CA TRP A 84 8.63 3.35 0.05
C TRP A 84 7.19 3.40 0.56
N VAL A 85 6.46 4.49 0.31
CA VAL A 85 5.02 4.56 0.62
C VAL A 85 4.23 3.56 -0.23
N THR A 86 4.59 3.42 -1.50
CA THR A 86 3.93 2.47 -2.40
C THR A 86 4.28 1.04 -2.04
N ASP A 87 5.54 0.77 -1.66
CA ASP A 87 5.99 -0.53 -1.18
C ASP A 87 5.25 -0.95 0.11
N ALA A 88 5.13 -0.03 1.08
CA ALA A 88 4.34 -0.29 2.29
C ALA A 88 2.88 -0.63 1.97
N LEU A 89 2.27 0.08 1.03
CA LEU A 89 0.90 -0.19 0.61
C LEU A 89 0.78 -1.54 -0.12
N TYR A 90 1.81 -1.93 -0.89
CA TYR A 90 1.92 -3.24 -1.52
C TYR A 90 1.96 -4.35 -0.47
N GLU A 91 2.86 -4.27 0.53
CA GLU A 91 2.95 -5.23 1.62
C GLU A 91 1.63 -5.36 2.41
N ILE A 92 0.97 -4.25 2.69
CA ILE A 92 -0.35 -4.24 3.34
C ILE A 92 -1.41 -4.92 2.47
N SER A 93 -1.40 -4.71 1.16
CA SER A 93 -2.39 -5.31 0.25
C SER A 93 -2.32 -6.84 0.21
N LEU A 94 -1.11 -7.38 0.38
CA LEU A 94 -0.81 -8.81 0.44
C LEU A 94 -0.89 -9.41 1.85
N GLY A 95 -1.00 -8.58 2.88
CA GLY A 95 -0.91 -9.00 4.27
C GLY A 95 -2.09 -9.83 4.75
N GLN A 96 -1.87 -10.53 5.86
CA GLN A 96 -2.88 -11.28 6.61
C GLN A 96 -3.07 -10.64 7.99
N THR A 97 -4.22 -10.83 8.61
CA THR A 97 -4.42 -10.37 9.99
C THR A 97 -3.42 -11.08 10.91
N ALA A 98 -2.66 -10.33 11.70
CA ALA A 98 -1.69 -10.89 12.61
C ALA A 98 -2.34 -11.92 13.56
N PRO A 99 -1.72 -13.08 13.81
CA PRO A 99 -2.33 -14.13 14.64
C PRO A 99 -2.74 -13.63 16.03
N TRP A 100 -1.89 -12.85 16.68
CA TRP A 100 -2.18 -12.29 18.00
C TRP A 100 -3.35 -11.28 17.97
N GLU A 101 -3.53 -10.55 16.87
CA GLU A 101 -4.63 -9.62 16.67
C GLU A 101 -5.96 -10.39 16.58
N ALA A 102 -5.96 -11.51 15.84
CA ALA A 102 -7.12 -12.42 15.78
C ALA A 102 -7.46 -13.01 17.16
N GLU A 103 -6.47 -13.43 17.94
CA GLU A 103 -6.63 -13.92 19.31
C GLU A 103 -7.20 -12.85 20.24
N ALA A 104 -6.84 -11.58 20.07
CA ALA A 104 -7.36 -10.43 20.82
C ALA A 104 -8.77 -10.00 20.38
N GLY A 105 -9.39 -10.70 19.42
CA GLY A 105 -10.71 -10.39 18.89
C GLY A 105 -10.72 -9.36 17.75
N GLY A 106 -9.55 -8.94 17.27
CA GLY A 106 -9.37 -8.08 16.09
C GLY A 106 -9.41 -8.89 14.81
N THR A 107 -10.60 -9.29 14.35
CA THR A 107 -10.75 -10.07 13.12
C THR A 107 -10.80 -9.19 11.89
N GLY A 108 -10.31 -9.71 10.75
CA GLY A 108 -10.48 -9.10 9.44
C GLY A 108 -9.71 -7.78 9.22
N VAL A 109 -8.60 -7.54 9.93
CA VAL A 109 -7.76 -6.34 9.71
C VAL A 109 -7.30 -6.29 8.26
N ALA A 110 -6.81 -7.40 7.72
CA ALA A 110 -6.35 -7.50 6.34
C ALA A 110 -7.47 -7.18 5.33
N ASP A 111 -8.65 -7.75 5.50
CA ASP A 111 -9.78 -7.48 4.60
C ASP A 111 -10.28 -6.03 4.72
N ARG A 112 -10.21 -5.44 5.89
CA ARG A 112 -10.52 -4.02 6.11
C ARG A 112 -9.51 -3.11 5.42
N CYS A 113 -8.21 -3.41 5.48
CA CYS A 113 -7.18 -2.68 4.73
C CYS A 113 -7.43 -2.77 3.23
N ARG A 114 -7.69 -3.99 2.70
CA ARG A 114 -8.06 -4.17 1.29
C ARG A 114 -9.35 -3.45 0.91
N SER A 115 -10.32 -3.34 1.82
CA SER A 115 -11.53 -2.53 1.56
C SER A 115 -11.21 -1.04 1.43
N ILE A 116 -10.34 -0.50 2.31
CA ILE A 116 -9.89 0.90 2.21
C ILE A 116 -9.19 1.14 0.87
N ILE A 117 -8.33 0.22 0.41
CA ILE A 117 -7.67 0.32 -0.89
C ILE A 117 -8.72 0.28 -2.01
N ARG A 118 -9.67 -0.66 -1.97
CA ARG A 118 -10.76 -0.80 -2.96
C ARG A 118 -11.59 0.46 -3.14
N ASP A 119 -11.91 1.12 -2.04
CA ASP A 119 -12.70 2.36 -2.06
C ASP A 119 -11.94 3.51 -2.73
N ASN A 120 -10.62 3.40 -2.83
CA ASN A 120 -9.72 4.39 -3.42
C ASN A 120 -9.14 3.99 -4.79
N LEU A 121 -9.54 2.85 -5.37
CA LEU A 121 -9.04 2.39 -6.68
C LEU A 121 -9.12 3.45 -7.78
N PRO A 122 -10.21 4.23 -7.94
CA PRO A 122 -10.28 5.25 -8.98
C PRO A 122 -9.15 6.29 -8.88
N ARG A 123 -8.79 6.67 -7.66
CA ARG A 123 -7.69 7.62 -7.40
C ARG A 123 -6.33 6.99 -7.70
N LEU A 124 -6.12 5.74 -7.27
CA LEU A 124 -4.87 5.00 -7.52
C LEU A 124 -4.65 4.79 -9.02
N TYR A 125 -5.69 4.42 -9.79
CA TYR A 125 -5.60 4.31 -11.26
C TYR A 125 -5.27 5.64 -11.93
N GLN A 126 -5.86 6.74 -11.46
CA GLN A 126 -5.54 8.07 -11.96
C GLN A 126 -4.10 8.45 -11.68
N THR A 127 -3.62 8.20 -10.46
CA THR A 127 -2.25 8.51 -10.04
C THR A 127 -1.23 7.69 -10.82
N ALA A 128 -1.48 6.40 -11.03
CA ALA A 128 -0.61 5.52 -11.81
C ALA A 128 -0.31 6.07 -13.22
N GLY A 129 -1.27 6.75 -13.85
CA GLY A 129 -1.07 7.39 -15.15
C GLY A 129 -0.07 8.56 -15.17
N SER A 130 0.38 9.05 -14.01
CA SER A 130 1.37 10.12 -13.87
C SER A 130 2.72 9.66 -13.31
N ILE A 131 2.84 8.38 -12.93
CA ILE A 131 4.07 7.83 -12.37
C ILE A 131 4.98 7.38 -13.50
N THR A 132 6.23 7.81 -13.43
CA THR A 132 7.28 7.49 -14.41
C THR A 132 8.33 6.53 -13.87
N ASP A 133 8.38 6.31 -12.55
CA ASP A 133 9.25 5.33 -11.93
C ASP A 133 8.67 3.93 -12.11
N ASP A 134 9.43 3.04 -12.79
CA ASP A 134 8.95 1.73 -13.20
C ASP A 134 8.62 0.82 -12.01
N TYR A 135 9.47 0.83 -10.98
CA TYR A 135 9.23 0.03 -9.77
C TYR A 135 7.98 0.47 -9.00
N THR A 136 7.83 1.78 -8.80
CA THR A 136 6.64 2.36 -8.14
C THR A 136 5.37 2.04 -8.92
N LEU A 137 5.43 2.11 -10.26
CA LEU A 137 4.30 1.77 -11.11
C LEU A 137 3.96 0.27 -11.03
N ALA A 138 4.99 -0.61 -11.03
CA ALA A 138 4.83 -2.04 -10.84
C ALA A 138 4.11 -2.36 -9.51
N SER A 139 4.53 -1.75 -8.40
CA SER A 139 3.87 -1.90 -7.11
C SER A 139 2.39 -1.49 -7.15
N LEU A 140 2.04 -0.39 -7.83
CA LEU A 140 0.64 0.02 -8.01
C LEU A 140 -0.17 -0.94 -8.88
N VAL A 141 0.45 -1.56 -9.89
CA VAL A 141 -0.18 -2.62 -10.70
C VAL A 141 -0.56 -3.80 -9.81
N SER A 142 0.37 -4.23 -8.95
CA SER A 142 0.11 -5.33 -8.02
C SER A 142 -0.97 -4.97 -6.99
N ILE A 143 -0.85 -3.83 -6.32
CA ILE A 143 -1.84 -3.35 -5.34
C ILE A 143 -3.25 -3.34 -5.94
N THR A 144 -3.39 -2.75 -7.13
CA THR A 144 -4.69 -2.69 -7.80
C THR A 144 -5.15 -4.07 -8.26
N GLY A 145 -4.24 -4.90 -8.76
CA GLY A 145 -4.54 -6.24 -9.22
C GLY A 145 -5.01 -7.19 -8.11
N VAL A 146 -4.40 -7.12 -6.93
CA VAL A 146 -4.81 -7.98 -5.80
C VAL A 146 -6.04 -7.47 -5.06
N THR A 147 -6.42 -6.20 -5.24
CA THR A 147 -7.55 -5.61 -4.51
C THR A 147 -8.79 -5.33 -5.35
N ASP A 148 -8.66 -5.14 -6.68
CA ASP A 148 -9.78 -4.82 -7.56
C ASP A 148 -10.64 -6.05 -7.88
N PRO A 149 -11.93 -6.08 -7.47
CA PRO A 149 -12.83 -7.16 -7.84
C PRO A 149 -13.29 -7.10 -9.31
N ASP A 150 -13.14 -5.96 -9.99
CA ASP A 150 -13.53 -5.78 -11.38
C ASP A 150 -12.38 -6.12 -12.32
N GLU A 151 -12.39 -7.36 -12.83
CA GLU A 151 -11.36 -7.86 -13.74
C GLU A 151 -11.28 -7.04 -15.04
N ASN A 152 -12.40 -6.59 -15.57
CA ASN A 152 -12.42 -5.81 -16.80
C ASN A 152 -11.76 -4.43 -16.61
N ARG A 153 -12.00 -3.79 -15.45
CA ARG A 153 -11.38 -2.53 -15.11
C ARG A 153 -9.86 -2.68 -15.00
N TRP A 154 -9.41 -3.68 -14.25
CA TRP A 154 -7.98 -3.94 -14.11
C TRP A 154 -7.30 -4.30 -15.43
N ASN A 155 -7.92 -5.17 -16.24
CA ASN A 155 -7.40 -5.53 -17.57
C ASN A 155 -7.33 -4.31 -18.50
N THR A 156 -8.34 -3.43 -18.46
CA THR A 156 -8.34 -2.20 -19.27
C THR A 156 -7.22 -1.26 -18.84
N PHE A 157 -6.98 -1.14 -17.55
CA PHE A 157 -5.88 -0.33 -17.00
C PHE A 157 -4.52 -0.88 -17.43
N THR A 158 -4.26 -2.16 -17.20
CA THR A 158 -2.97 -2.80 -17.55
C THR A 158 -2.72 -2.81 -19.04
N GLN A 159 -3.77 -2.98 -19.88
CA GLN A 159 -3.61 -2.89 -21.33
C GLN A 159 -3.18 -1.49 -21.76
N LYS A 160 -3.74 -0.44 -21.17
CA LYS A 160 -3.29 0.94 -21.45
C LYS A 160 -1.83 1.16 -21.08
N LEU A 161 -1.34 0.57 -19.96
CA LEU A 161 0.07 0.66 -19.63
C LEU A 161 0.93 -0.05 -20.69
N LEU A 162 0.56 -1.26 -21.10
CA LEU A 162 1.28 -2.01 -22.14
C LEU A 162 1.31 -1.27 -23.49
N ASP A 163 0.24 -0.59 -23.86
CA ASP A 163 0.15 0.20 -25.09
C ASP A 163 1.09 1.43 -25.09
N HIS A 164 1.58 1.84 -23.90
CA HIS A 164 2.52 2.97 -23.74
C HIS A 164 3.96 2.53 -23.46
N ASP A 165 4.28 1.26 -23.71
CA ASP A 165 5.62 0.70 -23.53
C ASP A 165 6.17 0.92 -22.10
N PRO A 166 5.56 0.27 -21.10
CA PRO A 166 6.00 0.42 -19.71
C PRO A 166 7.38 -0.19 -19.53
N GLY A 167 8.06 0.18 -18.45
CA GLY A 167 9.34 -0.43 -18.09
C GLY A 167 9.24 -1.94 -17.81
N PRO A 168 10.38 -2.63 -17.72
CA PRO A 168 10.42 -4.09 -17.59
C PRO A 168 9.81 -4.60 -16.28
N ASP A 169 9.91 -3.84 -15.20
CA ASP A 169 9.34 -4.24 -13.90
C ASP A 169 7.81 -4.18 -13.94
N THR A 170 7.24 -3.12 -14.49
CA THR A 170 5.79 -2.98 -14.69
C THR A 170 5.24 -4.07 -15.62
N ALA A 171 5.93 -4.34 -16.75
CA ALA A 171 5.48 -5.37 -17.69
C ALA A 171 5.46 -6.76 -17.03
N ARG A 172 6.53 -7.10 -16.30
CA ARG A 172 6.62 -8.36 -15.55
C ARG A 172 5.52 -8.45 -14.48
N GLU A 173 5.31 -7.39 -13.70
CA GLU A 173 4.31 -7.38 -12.64
C GLU A 173 2.88 -7.52 -13.16
N ILE A 174 2.57 -6.99 -14.35
CA ILE A 174 1.29 -7.23 -15.03
C ILE A 174 1.09 -8.73 -15.31
N GLU A 175 2.12 -9.41 -15.81
CA GLU A 175 2.07 -10.85 -16.11
C GLU A 175 1.92 -11.68 -14.84
N ASP A 176 2.72 -11.41 -13.84
CA ASP A 176 2.73 -12.12 -12.54
C ASP A 176 1.40 -11.95 -11.80
N THR A 177 0.89 -10.72 -11.71
CA THR A 177 -0.41 -10.42 -11.10
C THR A 177 -1.56 -11.08 -11.88
N ARG A 178 -1.52 -11.09 -13.21
CA ARG A 178 -2.52 -11.77 -14.04
C ARG A 178 -2.52 -13.29 -13.78
N ALA A 179 -1.34 -13.90 -13.74
CA ALA A 179 -1.19 -15.31 -13.42
C ALA A 179 -1.69 -15.62 -11.99
N TRP A 180 -1.37 -14.76 -11.03
CA TRP A 180 -1.85 -14.89 -9.65
C TRP A 180 -3.38 -14.82 -9.57
N ARG A 181 -4.01 -13.82 -10.20
CA ARG A 181 -5.49 -13.68 -10.24
C ARG A 181 -6.16 -14.90 -10.85
N THR A 182 -5.57 -15.46 -11.91
CA THR A 182 -6.09 -16.68 -12.55
C THR A 182 -6.05 -17.87 -11.61
N ARG A 183 -4.95 -18.06 -10.87
CA ARG A 183 -4.82 -19.16 -9.90
C ARG A 183 -5.77 -19.03 -8.72
N ASN A 184 -6.00 -17.83 -8.23
CA ASN A 184 -6.78 -17.57 -7.01
C ASN A 184 -8.26 -17.22 -7.28
N GLY A 185 -8.68 -17.13 -8.54
CA GLY A 185 -10.07 -16.85 -8.90
C GLY A 185 -10.51 -15.42 -8.67
N GLY A 186 -9.57 -14.46 -8.62
CA GLY A 186 -9.88 -13.05 -8.45
C GLY A 186 -9.00 -12.33 -7.45
N PRO A 187 -9.51 -11.28 -6.77
CA PRO A 187 -8.75 -10.47 -5.84
C PRO A 187 -8.43 -11.21 -4.54
N ALA A 188 -7.45 -10.69 -3.80
CA ALA A 188 -7.02 -11.24 -2.51
C ALA A 188 -8.11 -11.18 -1.44
N TYR A 189 -8.13 -12.18 -0.59
CA TYR A 189 -8.94 -12.26 0.61
C TYR A 189 -8.11 -12.86 1.75
N GLU A 190 -8.58 -12.73 2.98
CA GLU A 190 -7.90 -13.33 4.12
C GLU A 190 -7.84 -14.87 3.99
N GLY A 191 -6.64 -15.45 4.14
CA GLY A 191 -6.38 -16.87 3.91
C GLY A 191 -5.96 -17.23 2.48
N CYS A 192 -5.80 -16.26 1.58
CA CYS A 192 -5.22 -16.48 0.25
C CYS A 192 -3.76 -16.92 0.37
N SER A 193 -3.34 -17.93 -0.43
CA SER A 193 -1.93 -18.29 -0.54
C SER A 193 -1.20 -17.37 -1.51
N TRP A 194 0.02 -16.97 -1.13
CA TRP A 194 0.92 -16.14 -1.93
C TRP A 194 2.05 -16.93 -2.58
N ASP A 195 2.05 -18.26 -2.40
CA ASP A 195 3.05 -19.20 -2.92
C ASP A 195 2.85 -19.52 -4.41
#